data_bb9b81fccfe99306273594b83874100f
#
_entry.id   bb9b81fccfe99306273594b83874100f
#
_cell.length_a   1.000
_cell.length_b   1.000
_cell.length_c   1.000
_cell.angle_alpha   90.00
_cell.angle_beta   90.00
_cell.angle_gamma   90.00
#
_symmetry.space_group_name_H-M   'P 1'
#
loop_
_entity.id
_entity.type
_entity.pdbx_description
1 polymer ?
#
loop_
_entity_poly.entity_id
_entity_poly.type
_entity_poly.pdbx_seq_one_letter_code
_entity_poly.pdbx_strand_id
1 'polypeptide(L)'
;MSDCDRNYFELCNDVLGELYFDEVDTFDELEDIEEGRRAKRELNKALNFICNQENGAWTFREQHSIIVPVKGVSHYDKPCGFIEYVKYPKSNLVLAYYDEHKYYASSATGTPTGYWMSDGKIRLYPTPDRTYNDDVIEVHFWTYNYAKDCCQMLKPKMKYETDTPIIPNHHRDILVYKVCADWRADARDSQSLHYQELYKYAYKALLDDCRETMDLPNGISISDDNLSPNEIAANIFFNPFLTRPTD
;
A
#
# COMPACT_ATOMS: atom_id res chain seq x y z
N MET A 1 5.58 -1.09 -28.23
CA MET A 1 5.00 0.13 -27.66
C MET A 1 5.06 -0.10 -26.15
N SER A 2 5.82 0.71 -25.43
CA SER A 2 5.78 0.65 -23.97
C SER A 2 4.37 1.07 -23.58
N ASP A 3 3.64 0.19 -22.87
CA ASP A 3 2.41 0.58 -22.18
C ASP A 3 2.75 1.76 -21.28
N CYS A 4 2.40 2.99 -21.73
CA CYS A 4 2.52 4.14 -20.88
C CYS A 4 1.58 3.89 -19.70
N ASP A 5 2.12 3.99 -18.49
CA ASP A 5 1.32 3.88 -17.26
C ASP A 5 0.21 4.92 -17.29
N ARG A 6 -1.07 4.47 -17.30
CA ARG A 6 -2.22 5.39 -17.25
C ARG A 6 -2.10 6.29 -16.02
N ASN A 7 -2.05 7.58 -16.29
CA ASN A 7 -1.92 8.63 -15.28
C ASN A 7 -3.29 9.11 -14.78
N TYR A 8 -3.29 10.09 -13.87
CA TYR A 8 -4.50 10.61 -13.25
C TYR A 8 -5.44 11.29 -14.25
N PHE A 9 -4.87 11.99 -15.24
CA PHE A 9 -5.64 12.66 -16.29
C PHE A 9 -6.37 11.66 -17.19
N GLU A 10 -5.63 10.65 -17.65
CA GLU A 10 -6.20 9.58 -18.49
C GLU A 10 -7.31 8.83 -17.76
N LEU A 11 -7.12 8.49 -16.48
CA LEU A 11 -8.17 7.86 -15.67
C LEU A 11 -9.40 8.75 -15.49
N CYS A 12 -9.24 10.09 -15.42
CA CYS A 12 -10.38 10.99 -15.38
C CYS A 12 -11.16 10.98 -16.70
N ASN A 13 -10.47 11.02 -17.84
CA ASN A 13 -11.10 10.92 -19.15
C ASN A 13 -11.77 9.57 -19.37
N ASP A 14 -11.15 8.46 -18.94
CA ASP A 14 -11.77 7.13 -18.98
C ASP A 14 -13.13 7.13 -18.23
N VAL A 15 -13.18 7.75 -17.04
CA VAL A 15 -14.44 7.88 -16.28
C VAL A 15 -15.47 8.73 -17.02
N LEU A 16 -15.06 9.87 -17.60
CA LEU A 16 -15.97 10.75 -18.36
C LEU A 16 -16.53 10.01 -19.58
N GLY A 17 -15.67 9.34 -20.36
CA GLY A 17 -16.08 8.57 -21.52
C GLY A 17 -17.06 7.44 -21.19
N GLU A 18 -16.81 6.65 -20.13
CA GLU A 18 -17.69 5.58 -19.66
C GLU A 18 -19.06 6.09 -19.17
N LEU A 19 -19.11 7.34 -18.69
CA LEU A 19 -20.33 7.99 -18.26
C LEU A 19 -21.04 8.76 -19.38
N TYR A 20 -20.50 8.72 -20.62
CA TYR A 20 -20.98 9.45 -21.80
C TYR A 20 -20.90 10.99 -21.68
N PHE A 21 -19.97 11.48 -20.91
CA PHE A 21 -19.56 12.88 -20.92
C PHE A 21 -18.48 13.12 -21.98
N ASP A 22 -18.32 14.36 -22.41
CA ASP A 22 -17.23 14.73 -23.31
C ASP A 22 -15.89 14.64 -22.57
N GLU A 23 -14.91 14.00 -23.21
CA GLU A 23 -13.51 14.01 -22.75
C GLU A 23 -12.92 15.40 -22.92
N VAL A 24 -11.95 15.74 -22.11
CA VAL A 24 -11.25 17.02 -22.14
C VAL A 24 -9.83 16.86 -22.65
N ASP A 25 -9.32 17.92 -23.31
CA ASP A 25 -7.99 17.89 -23.91
C ASP A 25 -6.86 18.19 -22.89
N THR A 26 -7.18 18.88 -21.80
CA THR A 26 -6.20 19.32 -20.80
C THR A 26 -6.65 19.03 -19.37
N PHE A 27 -5.68 18.85 -18.47
CA PHE A 27 -5.96 18.60 -17.05
C PHE A 27 -6.64 19.81 -16.36
N ASP A 28 -6.37 21.03 -16.82
CA ASP A 28 -6.96 22.25 -16.27
C ASP A 28 -8.46 22.32 -16.60
N GLU A 29 -8.89 21.87 -17.78
CA GLU A 29 -10.30 21.81 -18.16
C GLU A 29 -11.12 20.91 -17.23
N LEU A 30 -10.52 19.88 -16.62
CA LEU A 30 -11.21 19.06 -15.60
C LEU A 30 -11.63 19.91 -14.38
N GLU A 31 -10.93 21.00 -14.06
CA GLU A 31 -11.31 21.89 -12.96
C GLU A 31 -12.44 22.84 -13.35
N ASP A 32 -12.62 23.10 -14.63
CA ASP A 32 -13.65 24.02 -15.12
C ASP A 32 -15.03 23.39 -15.20
N ILE A 33 -15.11 22.07 -15.40
CA ILE A 33 -16.35 21.33 -15.46
C ILE A 33 -16.67 20.59 -14.15
N GLU A 34 -17.97 20.50 -13.81
CA GLU A 34 -18.39 19.84 -12.56
C GLU A 34 -18.10 18.34 -12.57
N GLU A 35 -18.34 17.69 -13.70
CA GLU A 35 -18.09 16.28 -13.95
C GLU A 35 -16.61 15.93 -13.79
N GLY A 36 -15.69 16.76 -14.30
CA GLY A 36 -14.26 16.57 -14.16
C GLY A 36 -13.79 16.67 -12.70
N ARG A 37 -14.26 17.71 -11.98
CA ARG A 37 -13.98 17.82 -10.54
C ARG A 37 -14.53 16.65 -9.75
N ARG A 38 -15.70 16.14 -10.14
CA ARG A 38 -16.30 14.96 -9.50
C ARG A 38 -15.47 13.71 -9.82
N ALA A 39 -15.08 13.48 -11.08
CA ALA A 39 -14.24 12.35 -11.49
C ALA A 39 -12.93 12.31 -10.69
N LYS A 40 -12.22 13.44 -10.59
CA LYS A 40 -10.99 13.58 -9.78
C LYS A 40 -11.20 13.19 -8.32
N ARG A 41 -12.28 13.64 -7.71
CA ARG A 41 -12.58 13.32 -6.31
C ARG A 41 -12.94 11.85 -6.11
N GLU A 42 -13.81 11.31 -6.97
CA GLU A 42 -14.30 9.95 -6.82
C GLU A 42 -13.21 8.91 -7.14
N LEU A 43 -12.30 9.17 -8.10
CA LEU A 43 -11.13 8.32 -8.34
C LEU A 43 -10.22 8.21 -7.10
N ASN A 44 -9.95 9.31 -6.42
CA ASN A 44 -9.18 9.27 -5.17
C ASN A 44 -9.91 8.52 -4.04
N LYS A 45 -11.26 8.63 -3.97
CA LYS A 45 -12.05 7.84 -3.01
C LYS A 45 -12.02 6.35 -3.35
N ALA A 46 -12.19 6.00 -4.63
CA ALA A 46 -12.12 4.62 -5.10
C ALA A 46 -10.74 4.01 -4.82
N LEU A 47 -9.67 4.75 -5.09
CA LEU A 47 -8.30 4.33 -4.80
C LEU A 47 -8.10 4.05 -3.30
N ASN A 48 -8.52 4.99 -2.46
CA ASN A 48 -8.47 4.80 -1.00
C ASN A 48 -9.30 3.59 -0.57
N PHE A 49 -10.52 3.46 -1.09
CA PHE A 49 -11.41 2.35 -0.77
C PHE A 49 -10.77 1.00 -1.12
N ILE A 50 -10.26 0.83 -2.36
CA ILE A 50 -9.67 -0.42 -2.83
C ILE A 50 -8.40 -0.75 -2.04
N CYS A 51 -7.52 0.22 -1.83
CA CYS A 51 -6.28 0.00 -1.09
C CYS A 51 -6.50 -0.38 0.39
N ASN A 52 -7.67 -0.10 0.96
CA ASN A 52 -8.02 -0.50 2.33
C ASN A 52 -8.89 -1.77 2.40
N GLN A 53 -9.28 -2.35 1.26
CA GLN A 53 -9.90 -3.68 1.24
C GLN A 53 -8.89 -4.75 1.70
N GLU A 54 -9.36 -5.94 2.02
CA GLU A 54 -8.53 -7.08 2.43
C GLU A 54 -7.56 -6.72 3.59
N ASN A 55 -8.00 -5.86 4.52
CA ASN A 55 -7.17 -5.29 5.58
C ASN A 55 -5.90 -4.59 5.07
N GLY A 56 -5.91 -4.16 3.80
CA GLY A 56 -4.79 -3.51 3.14
C GLY A 56 -3.67 -4.45 2.71
N ALA A 57 -3.92 -5.74 2.66
CA ALA A 57 -2.96 -6.79 2.34
C ALA A 57 -2.69 -6.94 0.83
N TRP A 58 -2.48 -5.83 0.15
CA TRP A 58 -2.16 -5.81 -1.27
C TRP A 58 -0.64 -5.80 -1.48
N THR A 59 -0.07 -6.76 -2.20
CA THR A 59 1.38 -6.86 -2.44
C THR A 59 1.99 -5.59 -3.04
N PHE A 60 1.26 -4.87 -3.88
CA PHE A 60 1.71 -3.59 -4.44
C PHE A 60 1.85 -2.46 -3.38
N ARG A 61 1.36 -2.64 -2.16
CA ARG A 61 1.56 -1.71 -1.03
C ARG A 61 2.81 -2.02 -0.21
N GLU A 62 3.41 -3.20 -0.40
CA GLU A 62 4.65 -3.57 0.26
C GLU A 62 5.78 -2.67 -0.24
N GLN A 63 6.51 -2.08 0.70
CA GLN A 63 7.60 -1.17 0.43
C GLN A 63 8.75 -1.44 1.40
N HIS A 64 9.92 -0.97 1.04
CA HIS A 64 11.06 -1.00 1.95
C HIS A 64 11.75 0.37 2.00
N SER A 65 12.30 0.71 3.15
CA SER A 65 13.16 1.88 3.34
C SER A 65 14.45 1.46 4.05
N ILE A 66 15.49 2.24 3.85
CA ILE A 66 16.82 1.94 4.39
C ILE A 66 17.16 2.93 5.51
N ILE A 67 17.61 2.38 6.63
CA ILE A 67 18.22 3.13 7.73
C ILE A 67 19.71 2.81 7.74
N VAL A 68 20.56 3.85 7.71
CA VAL A 68 21.98 3.73 7.99
C VAL A 68 22.19 4.04 9.48
N PRO A 69 22.51 3.04 10.32
CA PRO A 69 22.72 3.29 11.74
C PRO A 69 23.94 4.19 11.96
N VAL A 70 23.75 5.32 12.65
CA VAL A 70 24.81 6.31 12.95
C VAL A 70 25.16 6.25 14.42
N LYS A 71 26.45 6.32 14.74
CA LYS A 71 26.96 6.33 16.13
C LYS A 71 26.22 7.34 17.01
N GLY A 72 25.67 6.88 18.12
CA GLY A 72 24.98 7.70 19.10
C GLY A 72 23.56 8.13 18.71
N VAL A 73 23.10 7.79 17.49
CA VAL A 73 21.74 8.08 17.03
C VAL A 73 20.87 6.86 17.24
N SER A 74 19.87 6.97 18.10
CA SER A 74 18.94 5.86 18.37
C SER A 74 17.61 5.98 17.64
N HIS A 75 17.27 7.13 17.06
CA HIS A 75 15.96 7.41 16.50
C HIS A 75 16.05 7.83 15.03
N TYR A 76 15.16 7.27 14.20
CA TYR A 76 15.06 7.46 12.76
C TYR A 76 13.63 7.70 12.38
N ASP A 77 13.39 8.40 11.26
CA ASP A 77 12.06 8.68 10.80
C ASP A 77 11.33 7.38 10.39
N LYS A 78 10.09 7.25 10.86
CA LYS A 78 9.24 6.15 10.50
C LYS A 78 8.66 6.39 9.09
N PRO A 79 8.70 5.39 8.18
CA PRO A 79 8.00 5.50 6.92
C PRO A 79 6.48 5.62 7.12
N CYS A 80 5.80 6.26 6.15
CA CYS A 80 4.35 6.40 6.18
C CYS A 80 3.68 5.05 5.88
N GLY A 81 3.50 4.23 6.92
CA GLY A 81 2.92 2.90 6.76
C GLY A 81 2.89 2.09 8.06
N PHE A 82 2.36 0.89 7.92
CA PHE A 82 2.45 -0.14 8.96
C PHE A 82 3.74 -0.92 8.78
N ILE A 83 4.63 -0.91 9.78
CA ILE A 83 5.88 -1.67 9.75
C ILE A 83 5.59 -3.13 10.04
N GLU A 84 5.99 -3.97 9.12
CA GLU A 84 5.86 -5.42 9.23
C GLU A 84 7.05 -6.01 10.00
N TYR A 85 8.27 -5.73 9.53
CA TYR A 85 9.49 -6.12 10.21
C TYR A 85 10.66 -5.18 9.86
N VAL A 86 11.71 -5.29 10.64
CA VAL A 86 12.98 -4.56 10.47
C VAL A 86 14.12 -5.57 10.51
N LYS A 87 15.02 -5.57 9.53
CA LYS A 87 16.10 -6.56 9.43
C LYS A 87 17.41 -5.98 8.95
N TYR A 88 18.49 -6.72 9.25
CA TYR A 88 19.77 -6.58 8.57
C TYR A 88 19.79 -7.48 7.33
N PRO A 89 19.82 -6.94 6.09
CA PRO A 89 19.75 -7.76 4.87
C PRO A 89 20.92 -8.71 4.69
N LYS A 90 22.14 -8.29 5.06
CA LYS A 90 23.35 -9.09 4.93
C LYS A 90 23.37 -10.35 5.80
N SER A 91 22.87 -10.24 7.01
CA SER A 91 22.83 -11.36 7.98
C SER A 91 21.46 -12.04 8.02
N ASN A 92 20.47 -11.50 7.33
CA ASN A 92 19.06 -11.88 7.40
C ASN A 92 18.51 -11.91 8.85
N LEU A 93 19.11 -11.09 9.73
CA LEU A 93 18.71 -10.98 11.12
C LEU A 93 17.54 -10.02 11.27
N VAL A 94 16.40 -10.54 11.67
CA VAL A 94 15.22 -9.73 12.01
C VAL A 94 15.39 -9.15 13.40
N LEU A 95 15.23 -7.82 13.54
CA LEU A 95 15.29 -7.13 14.82
C LEU A 95 14.03 -7.40 15.63
N ALA A 96 14.20 -7.68 16.92
CA ALA A 96 13.06 -7.89 17.81
C ALA A 96 12.30 -6.59 18.04
N TYR A 97 10.96 -6.63 17.99
CA TYR A 97 10.12 -5.53 18.42
C TYR A 97 10.03 -5.52 19.94
N TYR A 98 10.34 -4.39 20.58
CA TYR A 98 10.28 -4.23 22.01
C TYR A 98 9.12 -3.36 22.45
N ASP A 99 8.50 -3.70 23.57
CA ASP A 99 7.54 -2.85 24.23
C ASP A 99 8.24 -1.65 24.88
N GLU A 100 7.76 -0.46 24.58
CA GLU A 100 8.36 0.83 24.97
C GLU A 100 8.71 0.92 26.45
N HIS A 101 7.86 0.37 27.33
CA HIS A 101 7.99 0.52 28.78
C HIS A 101 9.24 -0.13 29.41
N LYS A 102 9.91 -1.04 28.71
CA LYS A 102 11.04 -1.78 29.27
C LYS A 102 12.41 -1.11 29.05
N TYR A 103 12.53 -0.15 28.12
CA TYR A 103 13.83 0.28 27.59
C TYR A 103 14.12 1.77 27.69
N TYR A 104 13.22 2.59 28.23
CA TYR A 104 13.41 4.04 28.35
C TYR A 104 14.64 4.47 29.17
N ALA A 105 15.12 3.64 30.06
CA ALA A 105 16.21 3.98 30.98
C ALA A 105 17.57 3.37 30.63
N SER A 106 17.68 2.64 29.52
CA SER A 106 18.92 1.95 29.17
C SER A 106 19.82 2.82 28.32
N SER A 107 20.99 3.17 28.87
CA SER A 107 22.10 3.81 28.15
C SER A 107 22.99 2.82 27.38
N ALA A 108 22.48 1.62 27.10
CA ALA A 108 23.23 0.59 26.40
C ALA A 108 23.58 1.03 24.96
N THR A 109 24.86 0.86 24.62
CA THR A 109 25.38 1.10 23.28
C THR A 109 25.90 -0.21 22.68
N GLY A 110 25.75 -0.39 21.36
CA GLY A 110 26.19 -1.59 20.68
C GLY A 110 25.55 -1.75 19.31
N THR A 111 25.66 -2.94 18.73
CA THR A 111 24.93 -3.29 17.51
C THR A 111 23.45 -3.44 17.83
N PRO A 112 22.56 -2.71 17.14
CA PRO A 112 21.12 -2.84 17.35
C PRO A 112 20.62 -4.26 17.12
N THR A 113 19.86 -4.80 18.07
CA THR A 113 19.24 -6.12 18.01
C THR A 113 17.73 -6.05 18.09
N GLY A 114 17.20 -4.87 18.38
CA GLY A 114 15.77 -4.65 18.44
C GLY A 114 15.39 -3.20 18.18
N TYR A 115 14.09 -2.96 18.11
CA TYR A 115 13.54 -1.64 17.88
C TYR A 115 12.19 -1.48 18.58
N TRP A 116 11.77 -0.23 18.76
CA TRP A 116 10.39 0.12 19.14
C TRP A 116 9.95 1.39 18.43
N MET A 117 8.67 1.73 18.54
CA MET A 117 8.08 2.91 17.96
C MET A 117 7.75 3.92 19.04
N SER A 118 8.21 5.16 18.88
CA SER A 118 7.85 6.27 19.75
C SER A 118 7.85 7.57 18.97
N ASP A 119 6.83 8.41 19.19
CA ASP A 119 6.73 9.76 18.61
C ASP A 119 6.86 9.80 17.08
N GLY A 120 6.30 8.79 16.38
CA GLY A 120 6.41 8.69 14.92
C GLY A 120 7.81 8.34 14.41
N LYS A 121 8.67 7.81 15.28
CA LYS A 121 10.04 7.39 14.95
C LYS A 121 10.27 5.93 15.27
N ILE A 122 11.19 5.31 14.53
CA ILE A 122 11.78 4.01 14.86
C ILE A 122 12.95 4.28 15.78
N ARG A 123 12.97 3.63 16.93
CA ARG A 123 14.10 3.70 17.88
C ARG A 123 14.81 2.36 17.90
N LEU A 124 16.13 2.39 17.67
CA LEU A 124 17.00 1.22 17.69
C LEU A 124 17.55 0.96 19.10
N TYR A 125 17.66 -0.32 19.45
CA TYR A 125 18.25 -0.75 20.73
C TYR A 125 19.16 -1.98 20.53
N PRO A 126 20.36 -1.96 21.16
CA PRO A 126 21.06 -0.82 21.79
C PRO A 126 21.26 0.37 20.85
N THR A 127 21.56 1.55 21.41
CA THR A 127 21.96 2.70 20.58
C THR A 127 23.25 2.35 19.82
N PRO A 128 23.35 2.61 18.51
CA PRO A 128 24.53 2.30 17.72
C PRO A 128 25.82 2.86 18.33
N ASP A 129 26.82 2.03 18.54
CA ASP A 129 28.15 2.40 19.09
C ASP A 129 29.13 2.91 18.03
N ARG A 130 28.82 2.65 16.76
CA ARG A 130 29.56 3.09 15.56
C ARG A 130 28.61 3.40 14.41
N THR A 131 29.11 4.03 13.36
CA THR A 131 28.37 4.21 12.09
C THR A 131 28.54 2.95 11.24
N TYR A 132 27.44 2.41 10.75
CA TYR A 132 27.39 1.15 10.02
C TYR A 132 27.19 1.42 8.50
N ASN A 133 28.22 1.95 7.82
CA ASN A 133 28.10 2.33 6.40
C ASN A 133 27.78 1.16 5.47
N ASP A 134 28.26 -0.04 5.80
CA ASP A 134 28.11 -1.24 4.97
C ASP A 134 27.06 -2.23 5.52
N ASP A 135 26.45 -1.93 6.63
CA ASP A 135 25.48 -2.80 7.29
C ASP A 135 24.21 -2.01 7.62
N VAL A 136 23.47 -1.74 6.57
CA VAL A 136 22.22 -0.99 6.66
C VAL A 136 21.11 -1.83 7.27
N ILE A 137 20.08 -1.18 7.79
CA ILE A 137 18.86 -1.81 8.28
C ILE A 137 17.77 -1.55 7.26
N GLU A 138 17.09 -2.59 6.80
CA GLU A 138 15.88 -2.51 5.99
C GLU A 138 14.64 -2.51 6.88
N VAL A 139 13.74 -1.58 6.59
CA VAL A 139 12.41 -1.49 7.20
C VAL A 139 11.40 -1.90 6.15
N HIS A 140 10.76 -3.03 6.34
CA HIS A 140 9.66 -3.48 5.48
C HIS A 140 8.34 -2.99 6.04
N PHE A 141 7.51 -2.39 5.18
CA PHE A 141 6.26 -1.77 5.60
C PHE A 141 5.21 -1.75 4.50
N TRP A 142 3.95 -1.73 4.92
CA TRP A 142 2.78 -1.53 4.05
C TRP A 142 2.45 -0.05 4.01
N THR A 143 2.64 0.58 2.84
CA THR A 143 2.46 2.03 2.71
C THR A 143 0.99 2.45 2.87
N TYR A 144 0.78 3.64 3.46
CA TYR A 144 -0.50 4.37 3.46
C TYR A 144 -0.57 5.41 2.33
N ASN A 145 0.45 5.48 1.50
CA ASN A 145 0.49 6.33 0.34
C ASN A 145 0.03 5.54 -0.88
N TYR A 146 -1.07 5.95 -1.51
CA TYR A 146 -1.74 5.18 -2.56
C TYR A 146 -1.49 5.71 -3.98
N ALA A 147 -0.69 6.76 -4.11
CA ALA A 147 -0.31 7.33 -5.40
C ALA A 147 1.20 7.51 -5.50
N LYS A 148 1.69 7.70 -6.71
CA LYS A 148 3.07 8.05 -7.06
C LYS A 148 3.08 9.28 -7.94
N ASP A 149 4.09 10.12 -7.78
CA ASP A 149 4.34 11.24 -8.70
C ASP A 149 5.20 10.79 -9.91
N CYS A 150 5.50 11.73 -10.80
CA CYS A 150 6.35 11.49 -11.97
C CYS A 150 7.77 10.99 -11.64
N CYS A 151 8.24 11.20 -10.40
CA CYS A 151 9.52 10.70 -9.89
C CYS A 151 9.37 9.38 -9.13
N GLN A 152 8.22 8.72 -9.20
CA GLN A 152 7.86 7.49 -8.47
C GLN A 152 7.86 7.66 -6.93
N MET A 153 7.81 8.90 -6.44
CA MET A 153 7.72 9.17 -5.02
C MET A 153 6.28 8.96 -4.52
N LEU A 154 6.16 8.19 -3.43
CA LEU A 154 4.88 7.87 -2.83
C LEU A 154 4.20 9.08 -2.21
N LYS A 155 2.91 9.23 -2.44
CA LYS A 155 2.06 10.31 -1.91
C LYS A 155 0.67 9.79 -1.55
N PRO A 156 -0.05 10.47 -0.64
CA PRO A 156 -1.30 9.94 -0.09
C PRO A 156 -2.44 9.90 -1.11
N LYS A 157 -2.42 10.73 -2.15
CA LYS A 157 -3.46 10.82 -3.18
C LYS A 157 -2.91 11.39 -4.48
N MET A 158 -3.58 11.12 -5.59
CA MET A 158 -3.31 11.76 -6.87
C MET A 158 -3.78 13.24 -6.82
N LYS A 159 -2.94 14.14 -7.32
CA LYS A 159 -3.20 15.58 -7.34
C LYS A 159 -2.87 16.23 -8.69
N TYR A 160 -1.79 15.79 -9.33
CA TYR A 160 -1.29 16.36 -10.58
C TYR A 160 -1.58 15.41 -11.74
N GLU A 161 -1.61 15.96 -12.95
CA GLU A 161 -1.87 15.24 -14.19
C GLU A 161 -1.09 13.92 -14.30
N THR A 162 0.21 14.00 -14.03
CA THR A 162 1.17 12.88 -14.18
C THR A 162 1.19 11.90 -13.01
N ASP A 163 0.40 12.15 -11.96
CA ASP A 163 0.31 11.21 -10.84
C ASP A 163 -0.30 9.89 -11.30
N THR A 164 0.19 8.81 -10.73
CA THR A 164 -0.32 7.46 -11.01
C THR A 164 -0.79 6.78 -9.72
N PRO A 165 -1.85 5.96 -9.76
CA PRO A 165 -2.21 5.14 -8.62
C PRO A 165 -1.14 4.06 -8.37
N ILE A 166 -1.00 3.63 -7.11
CA ILE A 166 -0.08 2.55 -6.74
C ILE A 166 -0.51 1.18 -7.32
N ILE A 167 -1.79 1.04 -7.64
CA ILE A 167 -2.35 -0.16 -8.28
C ILE A 167 -1.63 -0.42 -9.61
N PRO A 168 -1.21 -1.67 -9.89
CA PRO A 168 -0.57 -2.02 -11.15
C PRO A 168 -1.36 -1.57 -12.39
N ASN A 169 -0.66 -1.14 -13.44
CA ASN A 169 -1.29 -0.50 -14.61
C ASN A 169 -2.40 -1.34 -15.24
N HIS A 170 -2.18 -2.63 -15.38
CA HIS A 170 -3.13 -3.58 -16.00
C HIS A 170 -4.39 -3.85 -15.16
N HIS A 171 -4.44 -3.38 -13.91
CA HIS A 171 -5.61 -3.47 -13.03
C HIS A 171 -6.31 -2.13 -12.80
N ARG A 172 -5.87 -1.02 -13.40
CA ARG A 172 -6.42 0.33 -13.12
C ARG A 172 -7.85 0.52 -13.57
N ASP A 173 -8.37 -0.32 -14.46
CA ASP A 173 -9.80 -0.32 -14.82
C ASP A 173 -10.71 -0.51 -13.61
N ILE A 174 -10.23 -1.16 -12.56
CA ILE A 174 -10.99 -1.33 -11.32
C ILE A 174 -11.40 0.01 -10.71
N LEU A 175 -10.57 1.06 -10.85
CA LEU A 175 -10.87 2.41 -10.37
C LEU A 175 -12.01 3.03 -11.18
N VAL A 176 -11.92 2.93 -12.51
CA VAL A 176 -12.93 3.45 -13.43
C VAL A 176 -14.27 2.76 -13.17
N TYR A 177 -14.30 1.43 -13.14
CA TYR A 177 -15.53 0.68 -12.89
C TYR A 177 -16.14 0.97 -11.52
N LYS A 178 -15.31 1.13 -10.49
CA LYS A 178 -15.80 1.50 -9.15
C LYS A 178 -16.46 2.87 -9.15
N VAL A 179 -15.82 3.87 -9.79
CA VAL A 179 -16.37 5.22 -9.89
C VAL A 179 -17.66 5.23 -10.68
N CYS A 180 -17.69 4.56 -11.85
CA CYS A 180 -18.90 4.49 -12.69
C CYS A 180 -20.06 3.79 -11.97
N ALA A 181 -19.79 2.70 -11.23
CA ALA A 181 -20.79 2.01 -10.43
C ALA A 181 -21.41 2.92 -9.37
N ASP A 182 -20.57 3.63 -8.60
CA ASP A 182 -21.03 4.53 -7.55
C ASP A 182 -21.79 5.74 -8.13
N TRP A 183 -21.27 6.35 -9.19
CA TRP A 183 -21.89 7.52 -9.83
C TRP A 183 -23.29 7.21 -10.39
N ARG A 184 -23.42 6.07 -11.10
CA ARG A 184 -24.71 5.63 -11.65
C ARG A 184 -25.68 5.17 -10.57
N ALA A 185 -25.17 4.59 -9.48
CA ALA A 185 -26.00 4.25 -8.32
C ALA A 185 -26.59 5.50 -7.65
N ASP A 186 -25.79 6.57 -7.51
CA ASP A 186 -26.26 7.87 -7.01
C ASP A 186 -27.37 8.45 -7.90
N ALA A 187 -27.25 8.30 -9.22
CA ALA A 187 -28.25 8.72 -10.21
C ALA A 187 -29.45 7.76 -10.32
N ARG A 188 -29.45 6.65 -9.56
CA ARG A 188 -30.46 5.56 -9.65
C ARG A 188 -30.59 4.98 -11.06
N ASP A 189 -29.49 4.94 -11.79
CA ASP A 189 -29.42 4.39 -13.15
C ASP A 189 -29.30 2.85 -13.07
N SER A 190 -30.08 2.16 -13.91
CA SER A 190 -30.07 0.70 -14.01
C SER A 190 -28.72 0.14 -14.47
N GLN A 191 -27.92 0.92 -15.19
CA GLN A 191 -26.57 0.52 -15.62
C GLN A 191 -25.58 0.41 -14.45
N SER A 192 -25.92 0.90 -13.26
CA SER A 192 -25.08 0.74 -12.07
C SER A 192 -24.75 -0.73 -11.77
N LEU A 193 -25.69 -1.66 -12.01
CA LEU A 193 -25.49 -3.10 -11.82
C LEU A 193 -24.43 -3.66 -12.78
N HIS A 194 -24.41 -3.20 -14.02
CA HIS A 194 -23.40 -3.61 -15.00
C HIS A 194 -21.99 -3.22 -14.53
N TYR A 195 -21.79 -1.97 -14.10
CA TYR A 195 -20.47 -1.54 -13.58
C TYR A 195 -20.09 -2.21 -12.26
N GLN A 196 -21.06 -2.56 -11.41
CA GLN A 196 -20.79 -3.36 -10.21
C GLN A 196 -20.27 -4.76 -10.57
N GLU A 197 -20.78 -5.39 -11.63
CA GLU A 197 -20.27 -6.67 -12.10
C GLU A 197 -18.86 -6.53 -12.68
N LEU A 198 -18.60 -5.54 -13.52
CA LEU A 198 -17.26 -5.26 -14.04
C LEU A 198 -16.26 -5.01 -12.91
N TYR A 199 -16.65 -4.23 -11.92
CA TYR A 199 -15.84 -4.01 -10.72
C TYR A 199 -15.51 -5.32 -9.99
N LYS A 200 -16.51 -6.20 -9.79
CA LYS A 200 -16.27 -7.51 -9.13
C LYS A 200 -15.29 -8.38 -9.90
N TYR A 201 -15.39 -8.42 -11.24
CA TYR A 201 -14.44 -9.17 -12.06
C TYR A 201 -13.02 -8.58 -11.97
N ALA A 202 -12.89 -7.27 -12.11
CA ALA A 202 -11.60 -6.58 -11.98
C ALA A 202 -11.00 -6.74 -10.58
N TYR A 203 -11.83 -6.69 -9.54
CA TYR A 203 -11.42 -6.92 -8.16
C TYR A 203 -10.89 -8.33 -7.95
N LYS A 204 -11.59 -9.33 -8.48
CA LYS A 204 -11.16 -10.73 -8.42
C LYS A 204 -9.82 -10.91 -9.14
N ALA A 205 -9.66 -10.35 -10.34
CA ALA A 205 -8.41 -10.44 -11.09
C ALA A 205 -7.23 -9.81 -10.33
N LEU A 206 -7.42 -8.63 -9.71
CA LEU A 206 -6.42 -7.99 -8.86
C LEU A 206 -6.07 -8.85 -7.64
N LEU A 207 -7.06 -9.48 -7.01
CA LEU A 207 -6.87 -10.34 -5.85
C LEU A 207 -6.10 -11.60 -6.21
N ASP A 208 -6.43 -12.22 -7.34
CA ASP A 208 -5.76 -13.43 -7.83
C ASP A 208 -4.28 -13.13 -8.17
N ASP A 209 -4.00 -12.01 -8.86
CA ASP A 209 -2.62 -11.56 -9.14
C ASP A 209 -1.81 -11.32 -7.86
N CYS A 210 -2.39 -10.64 -6.87
CA CYS A 210 -1.74 -10.44 -5.59
C CYS A 210 -1.47 -11.75 -4.82
N ARG A 211 -2.33 -12.76 -4.97
CA ARG A 211 -2.13 -14.08 -4.35
C ARG A 211 -1.02 -14.88 -5.02
N GLU A 212 -0.93 -14.83 -6.33
CA GLU A 212 0.13 -15.51 -7.09
C GLU A 212 1.51 -14.94 -6.78
N THR A 213 1.58 -13.64 -6.48
CA THR A 213 2.84 -12.95 -6.12
C THR A 213 3.22 -13.11 -4.66
N MET A 214 2.30 -13.56 -3.78
CA MET A 214 2.65 -13.94 -2.42
C MET A 214 3.36 -15.29 -2.44
N ASP A 215 4.68 -15.29 -2.33
CA ASP A 215 5.45 -16.46 -1.92
C ASP A 215 5.02 -16.82 -0.50
N LEU A 216 4.01 -17.70 -0.38
CA LEU A 216 3.59 -18.24 0.91
C LEU A 216 4.75 -19.01 1.53
N PRO A 217 5.35 -18.56 2.63
CA PRO A 217 6.37 -19.34 3.29
C PRO A 217 5.72 -20.64 3.78
N ASN A 218 6.19 -21.76 3.24
CA ASN A 218 5.91 -23.12 3.67
C ASN A 218 4.48 -23.66 3.44
N GLY A 219 4.13 -23.93 2.19
CA GLY A 219 3.24 -25.05 1.87
C GLY A 219 1.81 -25.00 2.42
N ILE A 220 1.28 -23.81 2.73
CA ILE A 220 -0.15 -23.64 2.95
C ILE A 220 -0.79 -23.50 1.57
N SER A 221 -1.13 -24.63 0.98
CA SER A 221 -2.04 -24.69 -0.15
C SER A 221 -3.41 -24.24 0.37
N ILE A 222 -3.80 -23.01 0.05
CA ILE A 222 -5.18 -22.57 0.24
C ILE A 222 -5.99 -23.18 -0.90
N SER A 223 -6.33 -24.44 -0.76
CA SER A 223 -7.19 -25.20 -1.70
C SER A 223 -8.63 -25.28 -1.21
N ASP A 224 -9.10 -24.29 -0.47
CA ASP A 224 -10.49 -24.28 -0.02
C ASP A 224 -11.25 -23.15 -0.69
N ASP A 225 -11.95 -23.51 -1.77
CA ASP A 225 -12.92 -22.66 -2.50
C ASP A 225 -14.08 -22.13 -1.62
N ASN A 226 -14.07 -22.41 -0.31
CA ASN A 226 -15.14 -22.07 0.63
C ASN A 226 -14.77 -20.99 1.66
N LEU A 227 -13.53 -20.49 1.70
CA LEU A 227 -13.18 -19.40 2.60
C LEU A 227 -13.52 -18.06 1.99
N SER A 228 -14.19 -17.21 2.75
CA SER A 228 -14.39 -15.83 2.32
C SER A 228 -13.05 -15.10 2.25
N PRO A 229 -12.89 -14.09 1.36
CA PRO A 229 -11.69 -13.28 1.29
C PRO A 229 -11.21 -12.72 2.64
N ASN A 230 -12.15 -12.37 3.52
CA ASN A 230 -11.86 -11.88 4.87
C ASN A 230 -11.29 -12.95 5.80
N GLU A 231 -11.71 -14.22 5.65
CA GLU A 231 -11.18 -15.33 6.45
C GLU A 231 -9.76 -15.70 6.01
N ILE A 232 -9.47 -15.59 4.70
CA ILE A 232 -8.14 -15.83 4.16
C ILE A 232 -7.17 -14.75 4.67
N ALA A 233 -7.55 -13.48 4.59
CA ALA A 233 -6.75 -12.37 5.11
C ALA A 233 -6.50 -12.49 6.62
N ALA A 234 -7.53 -12.85 7.40
CA ALA A 234 -7.40 -13.08 8.84
C ALA A 234 -6.42 -14.21 9.16
N ASN A 235 -6.42 -15.31 8.40
CA ASN A 235 -5.51 -16.42 8.62
C ASN A 235 -4.05 -16.09 8.26
N ILE A 236 -3.82 -15.24 7.26
CA ILE A 236 -2.46 -14.82 6.85
C ILE A 236 -1.88 -13.79 7.83
N PHE A 237 -2.70 -12.84 8.32
CA PHE A 237 -2.22 -11.69 9.09
C PHE A 237 -2.40 -11.81 10.61
N PHE A 238 -3.27 -12.68 11.10
CA PHE A 238 -3.56 -12.84 12.52
C PHE A 238 -3.08 -14.15 13.13
N ASN A 239 -2.13 -14.85 12.54
CA ASN A 239 -1.49 -15.97 13.22
C ASN A 239 -0.11 -15.55 13.81
N PRO A 240 -0.09 -14.75 14.91
CA PRO A 240 1.15 -14.38 15.59
C PRO A 240 1.71 -15.55 16.42
N PHE A 241 1.12 -16.75 16.33
CA PHE A 241 1.43 -17.88 17.21
C PHE A 241 2.41 -18.90 16.63
N LEU A 242 2.97 -18.64 15.45
CA LEU A 242 4.00 -19.55 14.90
C LEU A 242 5.40 -19.34 15.46
N THR A 243 5.57 -18.49 16.47
CA THR A 243 6.88 -18.29 17.11
C THR A 243 6.79 -18.12 18.63
N ARG A 244 6.11 -19.00 19.35
CA ARG A 244 6.45 -19.22 20.75
C ARG A 244 7.21 -20.54 20.85
N PRO A 245 8.51 -20.52 21.22
CA PRO A 245 9.13 -21.74 21.73
C PRO A 245 8.38 -22.09 23.02
N THR A 246 7.82 -23.26 23.05
CA THR A 246 7.47 -23.91 24.32
C THR A 246 8.76 -24.29 25.01
N ASP A 247 8.94 -23.79 26.21
CA ASP A 247 9.92 -24.32 27.17
C ASP A 247 9.79 -25.84 27.36
#